data_e0a33072d05f718623ef0dfa00269383
#
_entry.id   e0a33072d05f718623ef0dfa00269383
#
_cell.length_a   1.000
_cell.length_b   1.000
_cell.length_c   1.000
_cell.angle_alpha   90.00
_cell.angle_beta   90.00
_cell.angle_gamma   90.00
#
_symmetry.space_group_name_H-M   'P 1'
#
loop_
_entity.id
_entity.type
_entity.pdbx_description
1 polymer ?
#
loop_
_entity_poly.entity_id
_entity_poly.type
_entity_poly.pdbx_seq_one_letter_code
_entity_poly.pdbx_strand_id
1 'polypeptide(L)'
;MNYWLRLISMIIFDTLLMIASVYLSLLLRFDGQIEAPFYQAFIDLIPWFAIITLVSLYFFRIYHRMWQYASLGELYSIIKAISTSMLIIVALIYTLPLPYLPRSVYIISWGLMIAFIGGSRLGWRILRDMIIKDISSVAKPTLIVGAGDAGALVARELKNNQGLNLQAIGFIDDSRYKQNLSLHDIPVLGNRRAIPHIVEHYGIEEIIIAMPSASGRVIRELIEICQSTPAKLRIFQGTGDLLSRDSKIRNIELEDLLRREPVKLNLEEIAAYLTGKTVLVSGAGGSIGSELCRQICSFNPRSLVILDYSENNLFDIDNELREAYPDIRIETELADIKDRPRLQQVFSRSQPQVVFHAAAHKHVPMMEKHPAEAVKNNILGTRNIAEMADKFGTETFILISTDKAVNPTSVMGATKRIAEMLIQDLNQNSSTSFAAVRFGNVLGSRGSVIPTFKRQIENGGPVTVTHPDMTRYFMTIPEAVQLVIEAGAMTSGGEIFVLDMGEPVKITDLARDLIRLHGYEPDKDIKISFTGIRPGEKLYEELFSAREQMAATMHDRIYISNKEQDLYFSS
;
A
#
# COMPACT_ATOMS: atom_id res chain seq x y z
N MET A 1 -26.72 20.86 14.28
CA MET A 1 -26.99 22.30 14.56
C MET A 1 -26.74 23.08 13.27
N ASN A 2 -27.73 23.89 12.84
CA ASN A 2 -27.67 24.61 11.57
C ASN A 2 -26.46 25.57 11.57
N TYR A 3 -25.73 25.70 10.46
CA TYR A 3 -24.56 26.57 10.32
C TYR A 3 -24.77 27.98 10.87
N TRP A 4 -25.91 28.59 10.54
CA TRP A 4 -26.29 29.94 10.99
C TRP A 4 -26.51 30.04 12.51
N LEU A 5 -27.11 29.01 13.12
CA LEU A 5 -27.33 29.00 14.57
C LEU A 5 -25.98 28.90 15.32
N ARG A 6 -25.06 28.13 14.80
CA ARG A 6 -23.68 28.02 15.33
C ARG A 6 -22.95 29.34 15.23
N LEU A 7 -22.95 29.97 14.05
CA LEU A 7 -22.28 31.24 13.82
C LEU A 7 -22.81 32.34 14.76
N ILE A 8 -24.13 32.47 14.89
CA ILE A 8 -24.77 33.44 15.76
C ILE A 8 -24.37 33.20 17.23
N SER A 9 -24.43 31.96 17.70
CA SER A 9 -24.05 31.63 19.09
C SER A 9 -22.59 31.99 19.39
N MET A 10 -21.68 31.79 18.43
CA MET A 10 -20.26 32.13 18.56
C MET A 10 -20.05 33.65 18.63
N ILE A 11 -20.74 34.41 17.76
CA ILE A 11 -20.66 35.86 17.74
C ILE A 11 -21.18 36.46 19.07
N ILE A 12 -22.31 35.94 19.57
CA ILE A 12 -22.86 36.39 20.85
C ILE A 12 -21.88 36.08 21.98
N PHE A 13 -21.32 34.89 22.02
CA PHE A 13 -20.38 34.45 23.06
C PHE A 13 -19.10 35.31 23.06
N ASP A 14 -18.48 35.50 21.88
CA ASP A 14 -17.27 36.34 21.76
C ASP A 14 -17.57 37.81 22.12
N THR A 15 -18.75 38.33 21.81
CA THR A 15 -19.18 39.66 22.22
C THR A 15 -19.28 39.79 23.73
N LEU A 16 -19.86 38.79 24.41
CA LEU A 16 -19.94 38.79 25.87
C LEU A 16 -18.54 38.72 26.52
N LEU A 17 -17.65 37.90 25.99
CA LEU A 17 -16.26 37.79 26.47
C LEU A 17 -15.49 39.10 26.26
N MET A 18 -15.71 39.81 25.14
CA MET A 18 -15.14 41.10 24.85
C MET A 18 -15.66 42.17 25.84
N ILE A 19 -16.98 42.25 26.05
CA ILE A 19 -17.57 43.20 27.03
C ILE A 19 -17.02 42.92 28.42
N ALA A 20 -16.97 41.64 28.84
CA ALA A 20 -16.42 41.25 30.12
C ALA A 20 -14.94 41.66 30.26
N SER A 21 -14.14 41.53 29.17
CA SER A 21 -12.72 41.89 29.17
C SER A 21 -12.52 43.39 29.38
N VAL A 22 -13.31 44.24 28.69
CA VAL A 22 -13.22 45.70 28.83
C VAL A 22 -13.74 46.14 30.21
N TYR A 23 -14.85 45.59 30.66
CA TYR A 23 -15.40 45.91 31.99
C TYR A 23 -14.44 45.48 33.13
N LEU A 24 -13.90 44.25 33.05
CA LEU A 24 -12.94 43.78 34.06
C LEU A 24 -11.65 44.63 34.06
N SER A 25 -11.20 45.10 32.89
CA SER A 25 -10.04 45.99 32.81
C SER A 25 -10.26 47.32 33.53
N LEU A 26 -11.50 47.85 33.51
CA LEU A 26 -11.88 49.06 34.28
C LEU A 26 -11.88 48.76 35.79
N LEU A 27 -12.52 47.65 36.21
CA LEU A 27 -12.51 47.24 37.62
C LEU A 27 -11.09 47.06 38.18
N LEU A 28 -10.20 46.45 37.38
CA LEU A 28 -8.79 46.28 37.77
C LEU A 28 -8.02 47.61 37.82
N ARG A 29 -8.38 48.57 36.97
CA ARG A 29 -7.72 49.88 36.96
C ARG A 29 -8.15 50.77 38.11
N PHE A 30 -9.41 50.67 38.52
CA PHE A 30 -10.02 51.55 39.53
C PHE A 30 -10.30 50.82 40.88
N ASP A 31 -9.61 49.70 41.14
CA ASP A 31 -9.75 48.91 42.36
C ASP A 31 -11.20 48.63 42.77
N GLY A 32 -12.04 48.39 41.77
CA GLY A 32 -13.46 48.05 41.94
C GLY A 32 -14.41 49.26 42.02
N GLN A 33 -13.94 50.51 42.04
CA GLN A 33 -14.77 51.72 42.12
C GLN A 33 -14.61 52.55 40.86
N ILE A 34 -15.46 52.27 39.83
CA ILE A 34 -15.40 52.99 38.56
C ILE A 34 -16.10 54.35 38.69
N GLU A 35 -15.38 55.44 38.41
CA GLU A 35 -15.92 56.79 38.40
C GLU A 35 -16.95 56.96 37.28
N ALA A 36 -18.03 57.72 37.54
CA ALA A 36 -19.14 57.94 36.63
C ALA A 36 -18.75 58.34 35.18
N PRO A 37 -17.76 59.25 34.95
CA PRO A 37 -17.33 59.63 33.61
C PRO A 37 -16.74 58.44 32.81
N PHE A 38 -15.99 57.57 33.45
CA PHE A 38 -15.38 56.39 32.79
C PHE A 38 -16.39 55.28 32.55
N TYR A 39 -17.40 55.13 33.41
CA TYR A 39 -18.50 54.20 33.19
C TYR A 39 -19.35 54.62 31.98
N GLN A 40 -19.64 55.93 31.82
CA GLN A 40 -20.33 56.43 30.66
C GLN A 40 -19.50 56.25 29.39
N ALA A 41 -18.21 56.57 29.43
CA ALA A 41 -17.30 56.34 28.31
C ALA A 41 -17.21 54.86 27.90
N PHE A 42 -17.30 53.93 28.85
CA PHE A 42 -17.38 52.53 28.57
C PHE A 42 -18.65 52.14 27.78
N ILE A 43 -19.80 52.64 28.21
CA ILE A 43 -21.07 52.37 27.51
C ILE A 43 -21.04 52.90 26.08
N ASP A 44 -20.53 54.12 25.87
CA ASP A 44 -20.47 54.78 24.57
C ASP A 44 -19.47 54.11 23.61
N LEU A 45 -18.41 53.48 24.16
CA LEU A 45 -17.37 52.82 23.37
C LEU A 45 -17.64 51.35 23.09
N ILE A 46 -18.47 50.65 23.89
CA ILE A 46 -18.77 49.22 23.70
C ILE A 46 -19.20 48.86 22.27
N PRO A 47 -20.11 49.61 21.62
CA PRO A 47 -20.52 49.28 20.24
C PRO A 47 -19.33 49.29 19.27
N TRP A 48 -18.43 50.24 19.42
CA TRP A 48 -17.22 50.33 18.58
C TRP A 48 -16.27 49.18 18.83
N PHE A 49 -16.02 48.82 20.09
CA PHE A 49 -15.23 47.64 20.45
C PHE A 49 -15.84 46.36 19.85
N ALA A 50 -17.17 46.18 19.96
CA ALA A 50 -17.84 45.01 19.44
C ALA A 50 -17.73 44.91 17.91
N ILE A 51 -18.10 45.96 17.19
CA ILE A 51 -18.09 45.94 15.73
C ILE A 51 -16.67 45.71 15.19
N ILE A 52 -15.70 46.48 15.66
CA ILE A 52 -14.32 46.38 15.15
C ILE A 52 -13.69 45.04 15.48
N THR A 53 -13.91 44.51 16.69
CA THR A 53 -13.35 43.19 17.08
C THR A 53 -14.01 42.07 16.30
N LEU A 54 -15.34 42.05 16.15
CA LEU A 54 -16.07 41.05 15.39
C LEU A 54 -15.68 41.04 13.90
N VAL A 55 -15.58 42.24 13.30
CA VAL A 55 -15.13 42.41 11.91
C VAL A 55 -13.69 41.88 11.76
N SER A 56 -12.82 42.20 12.69
CA SER A 56 -11.45 41.68 12.69
C SER A 56 -11.41 40.14 12.81
N LEU A 57 -12.14 39.57 13.75
CA LEU A 57 -12.23 38.10 13.90
C LEU A 57 -12.80 37.43 12.64
N TYR A 58 -13.77 38.07 11.98
CA TYR A 58 -14.30 37.56 10.71
C TYR A 58 -13.27 37.64 9.58
N PHE A 59 -12.57 38.78 9.43
CA PHE A 59 -11.53 38.97 8.42
C PHE A 59 -10.38 37.97 8.55
N PHE A 60 -9.95 37.65 9.75
CA PHE A 60 -8.95 36.63 10.03
C PHE A 60 -9.50 35.20 9.96
N ARG A 61 -10.73 35.00 9.42
CA ARG A 61 -11.41 33.74 9.19
C ARG A 61 -11.57 32.84 10.43
N ILE A 62 -11.65 33.43 11.63
CA ILE A 62 -11.79 32.69 12.89
C ILE A 62 -13.13 31.93 12.94
N TYR A 63 -14.21 32.49 12.39
CA TYR A 63 -15.53 31.85 12.34
C TYR A 63 -15.72 30.80 11.24
N HIS A 64 -14.79 30.70 10.28
CA HIS A 64 -14.83 29.71 9.19
C HIS A 64 -14.07 28.42 9.53
N ARG A 65 -13.41 28.36 10.70
CA ARG A 65 -12.65 27.18 11.13
C ARG A 65 -13.47 26.28 12.05
N MET A 66 -13.19 24.97 11.97
CA MET A 66 -13.81 24.01 12.89
C MET A 66 -13.06 24.01 14.22
N TRP A 67 -13.73 24.35 15.30
CA TRP A 67 -13.17 24.34 16.67
C TRP A 67 -12.62 22.97 17.13
N GLN A 68 -13.00 21.93 16.42
CA GLN A 68 -12.55 20.57 16.70
C GLN A 68 -11.03 20.38 16.54
N TYR A 69 -10.38 21.26 15.78
CA TYR A 69 -8.96 21.13 15.41
C TYR A 69 -8.14 22.36 15.80
N ALA A 70 -8.52 23.07 16.87
CA ALA A 70 -7.80 24.25 17.32
C ALA A 70 -6.30 23.96 17.48
N SER A 71 -5.47 24.62 16.66
CA SER A 71 -4.01 24.45 16.64
C SER A 71 -3.30 25.72 17.15
N LEU A 72 -1.99 25.63 17.42
CA LEU A 72 -1.17 26.80 17.73
C LEU A 72 -1.30 27.92 16.67
N GLY A 73 -1.52 27.56 15.40
CA GLY A 73 -1.77 28.51 14.32
C GLY A 73 -3.09 29.27 14.45
N GLU A 74 -4.08 28.69 15.12
CA GLU A 74 -5.36 29.36 15.40
C GLU A 74 -5.22 30.39 16.52
N LEU A 75 -4.53 30.05 17.60
CA LEU A 75 -4.21 30.98 18.67
C LEU A 75 -3.43 32.20 18.13
N TYR A 76 -2.46 31.98 17.25
CA TYR A 76 -1.74 33.06 16.58
C TYR A 76 -2.65 33.94 15.72
N SER A 77 -3.63 33.35 15.04
CA SER A 77 -4.62 34.11 14.26
C SER A 77 -5.54 34.95 15.15
N ILE A 78 -5.93 34.45 16.34
CA ILE A 78 -6.71 35.18 17.35
C ILE A 78 -5.90 36.37 17.89
N ILE A 79 -4.64 36.14 18.26
CA ILE A 79 -3.75 37.22 18.72
C ILE A 79 -3.65 38.33 17.66
N LYS A 80 -3.42 37.98 16.39
CA LYS A 80 -3.38 38.96 15.29
C LYS A 80 -4.69 39.75 15.16
N ALA A 81 -5.83 39.05 15.18
CA ALA A 81 -7.14 39.67 15.04
C ALA A 81 -7.43 40.66 16.17
N ILE A 82 -7.18 40.26 17.43
CA ILE A 82 -7.42 41.12 18.59
C ILE A 82 -6.42 42.29 18.63
N SER A 83 -5.16 42.07 18.27
CA SER A 83 -4.15 43.13 18.21
C SER A 83 -4.50 44.16 17.13
N THR A 84 -4.93 43.71 15.95
CA THR A 84 -5.37 44.57 14.86
C THR A 84 -6.61 45.37 15.27
N SER A 85 -7.62 44.76 15.89
CA SER A 85 -8.81 45.44 16.36
C SER A 85 -8.48 46.50 17.39
N MET A 86 -7.59 46.19 18.35
CA MET A 86 -7.19 47.14 19.39
C MET A 86 -6.45 48.35 18.82
N LEU A 87 -5.56 48.17 17.84
CA LEU A 87 -4.87 49.23 17.14
C LEU A 87 -5.86 50.15 16.42
N ILE A 88 -6.86 49.60 15.73
CA ILE A 88 -7.90 50.38 15.05
C ILE A 88 -8.75 51.14 16.06
N ILE A 89 -9.16 50.54 17.16
CA ILE A 89 -9.95 51.16 18.21
C ILE A 89 -9.18 52.35 18.82
N VAL A 90 -7.94 52.16 19.19
CA VAL A 90 -7.09 53.22 19.72
C VAL A 90 -6.93 54.37 18.70
N ALA A 91 -6.63 54.04 17.44
CA ALA A 91 -6.53 55.06 16.38
C ALA A 91 -7.82 55.86 16.19
N LEU A 92 -9.00 55.22 16.20
CA LEU A 92 -10.29 55.88 16.09
C LEU A 92 -10.59 56.82 17.26
N ILE A 93 -10.28 56.40 18.49
CA ILE A 93 -10.51 57.24 19.68
C ILE A 93 -9.63 58.49 19.66
N TYR A 94 -8.41 58.42 19.11
CA TYR A 94 -7.55 59.61 19.00
C TYR A 94 -7.84 60.51 17.78
N THR A 95 -8.52 59.97 16.76
CA THR A 95 -8.84 60.75 15.54
C THR A 95 -10.25 61.32 15.52
N LEU A 96 -11.19 60.72 16.25
CA LEU A 96 -12.59 61.14 16.33
C LEU A 96 -12.88 61.76 17.72
N PRO A 97 -13.89 62.61 17.86
CA PRO A 97 -14.30 63.17 19.15
C PRO A 97 -15.07 62.13 19.99
N LEU A 98 -14.42 61.04 20.31
CA LEU A 98 -14.95 59.94 21.13
C LEU A 98 -14.48 60.08 22.58
N PRO A 99 -15.30 59.62 23.56
CA PRO A 99 -14.85 59.54 24.94
C PRO A 99 -13.63 58.63 25.05
N TYR A 100 -12.71 58.95 25.93
CA TYR A 100 -11.48 58.19 26.13
C TYR A 100 -11.47 57.46 27.47
N LEU A 101 -10.85 56.26 27.49
CA LEU A 101 -10.52 55.51 28.68
C LEU A 101 -9.04 55.66 29.05
N PRO A 102 -8.63 55.41 30.29
CA PRO A 102 -7.23 55.40 30.67
C PRO A 102 -6.41 54.44 29.79
N ARG A 103 -5.19 54.85 29.41
CA ARG A 103 -4.32 54.04 28.51
C ARG A 103 -4.08 52.60 28.99
N SER A 104 -3.98 52.41 30.32
CA SER A 104 -3.83 51.09 30.93
C SER A 104 -5.03 50.15 30.64
N VAL A 105 -6.25 50.70 30.51
CA VAL A 105 -7.45 49.91 30.21
C VAL A 105 -7.38 49.24 28.85
N TYR A 106 -6.82 49.90 27.82
CA TYR A 106 -6.63 49.31 26.50
C TYR A 106 -5.64 48.13 26.54
N ILE A 107 -4.53 48.26 27.29
CA ILE A 107 -3.52 47.20 27.39
C ILE A 107 -4.06 46.00 28.18
N ILE A 108 -4.74 46.28 29.31
CA ILE A 108 -5.33 45.20 30.13
C ILE A 108 -6.45 44.51 29.38
N SER A 109 -7.36 45.25 28.70
CA SER A 109 -8.46 44.66 27.92
C SER A 109 -7.94 43.86 26.73
N TRP A 110 -6.85 44.28 26.06
CA TRP A 110 -6.19 43.49 25.01
C TRP A 110 -5.70 42.14 25.54
N GLY A 111 -5.00 42.09 26.67
CA GLY A 111 -4.53 40.86 27.29
C GLY A 111 -5.69 39.96 27.72
N LEU A 112 -6.73 40.54 28.36
CA LEU A 112 -7.91 39.79 28.80
C LEU A 112 -8.72 39.26 27.62
N MET A 113 -8.86 39.97 26.50
CA MET A 113 -9.51 39.45 25.30
C MET A 113 -8.79 38.26 24.72
N ILE A 114 -7.46 38.27 24.65
CA ILE A 114 -6.66 37.13 24.20
C ILE A 114 -6.86 35.96 25.14
N ALA A 115 -6.82 36.18 26.45
CA ALA A 115 -6.99 35.14 27.44
C ALA A 115 -8.40 34.53 27.42
N PHE A 116 -9.45 35.33 27.33
CA PHE A 116 -10.83 34.83 27.35
C PHE A 116 -11.25 34.24 26.01
N ILE A 117 -11.05 34.90 24.88
CA ILE A 117 -11.43 34.40 23.58
C ILE A 117 -10.52 33.24 23.15
N GLY A 118 -9.20 33.30 23.36
CA GLY A 118 -8.28 32.19 23.11
C GLY A 118 -8.46 31.02 24.08
N GLY A 119 -8.59 31.33 25.37
CA GLY A 119 -8.78 30.36 26.42
C GLY A 119 -10.10 29.60 26.33
N SER A 120 -11.20 30.25 25.92
CA SER A 120 -12.48 29.58 25.72
C SER A 120 -12.40 28.47 24.65
N ARG A 121 -11.66 28.72 23.57
CA ARG A 121 -11.46 27.73 22.51
C ARG A 121 -10.56 26.59 22.93
N LEU A 122 -9.48 26.89 23.63
CA LEU A 122 -8.59 25.87 24.19
C LEU A 122 -9.29 25.04 25.28
N GLY A 123 -10.03 25.71 26.16
CA GLY A 123 -10.81 25.08 27.24
C GLY A 123 -11.88 24.14 26.68
N TRP A 124 -12.62 24.55 25.66
CA TRP A 124 -13.59 23.68 24.98
C TRP A 124 -12.94 22.42 24.40
N ARG A 125 -11.77 22.56 23.79
CA ARG A 125 -11.01 21.41 23.27
C ARG A 125 -10.60 20.45 24.38
N ILE A 126 -10.02 20.96 25.48
CA ILE A 126 -9.61 20.14 26.62
C ILE A 126 -10.82 19.43 27.25
N LEU A 127 -11.93 20.15 27.46
CA LEU A 127 -13.14 19.59 28.03
C LEU A 127 -13.73 18.49 27.14
N ARG A 128 -13.78 18.73 25.83
CA ARG A 128 -14.24 17.73 24.86
C ARG A 128 -13.34 16.49 24.85
N ASP A 129 -12.02 16.69 24.84
CA ASP A 129 -11.06 15.58 24.84
C ASP A 129 -11.12 14.77 26.16
N MET A 130 -11.50 15.41 27.28
CA MET A 130 -11.81 14.71 28.54
C MET A 130 -13.11 13.92 28.48
N ILE A 131 -14.19 14.50 27.96
CA ILE A 131 -15.51 13.84 27.83
C ILE A 131 -15.44 12.65 26.85
N ILE A 132 -14.66 12.78 25.76
CA ILE A 132 -14.49 11.71 24.78
C ILE A 132 -13.66 10.56 25.36
N LYS A 133 -12.71 10.81 26.25
CA LYS A 133 -11.98 9.76 26.97
C LYS A 133 -12.89 8.84 27.77
N ASP A 134 -13.94 9.36 28.37
CA ASP A 134 -14.90 8.56 29.15
C ASP A 134 -15.82 7.67 28.29
N ILE A 135 -15.99 7.99 27.00
CA ILE A 135 -16.80 7.18 26.07
C ILE A 135 -15.99 6.02 25.46
N SER A 136 -14.66 6.03 25.58
CA SER A 136 -13.76 5.01 24.98
C SER A 136 -13.57 3.74 25.84
N SER A 137 -14.48 3.44 26.75
CA SER A 137 -14.44 2.21 27.60
C SER A 137 -14.61 0.88 26.84
N VAL A 138 -14.71 0.91 25.50
CA VAL A 138 -14.90 -0.26 24.63
C VAL A 138 -13.74 -0.44 23.62
N ALA A 139 -12.78 0.50 23.57
CA ALA A 139 -11.69 0.40 22.60
C ALA A 139 -10.65 -0.65 23.04
N LYS A 140 -10.26 -1.54 22.12
CA LYS A 140 -9.30 -2.62 22.37
C LYS A 140 -7.90 -2.07 22.60
N PRO A 141 -7.26 -2.42 23.74
CA PRO A 141 -5.88 -2.05 24.00
C PRO A 141 -4.94 -2.60 22.91
N THR A 142 -4.19 -1.71 22.27
CA THR A 142 -3.39 -2.02 21.09
C THR A 142 -1.93 -1.64 21.30
N LEU A 143 -1.02 -2.55 20.96
CA LEU A 143 0.43 -2.35 20.98
C LEU A 143 0.93 -2.11 19.55
N ILE A 144 1.76 -1.09 19.33
CA ILE A 144 2.34 -0.78 18.02
C ILE A 144 3.81 -1.20 18.01
N VAL A 145 4.21 -2.07 17.09
CA VAL A 145 5.59 -2.51 16.92
C VAL A 145 6.26 -1.68 15.82
N GLY A 146 7.24 -0.89 16.21
CA GLY A 146 7.93 0.11 15.39
C GLY A 146 7.55 1.54 15.80
N ALA A 147 8.47 2.27 16.46
CA ALA A 147 8.34 3.69 16.84
C ALA A 147 9.06 4.60 15.84
N GLY A 148 8.86 4.37 14.54
CA GLY A 148 9.31 5.20 13.42
C GLY A 148 8.14 5.98 12.80
N ASP A 149 8.35 6.52 11.58
CA ASP A 149 7.34 7.29 10.85
C ASP A 149 6.05 6.49 10.60
N ALA A 150 6.17 5.21 10.24
CA ALA A 150 5.03 4.33 10.06
C ALA A 150 4.25 4.11 11.37
N GLY A 151 4.94 3.93 12.49
CA GLY A 151 4.31 3.82 13.81
C GLY A 151 3.60 5.10 14.22
N ALA A 152 4.20 6.27 13.94
CA ALA A 152 3.59 7.58 14.17
C ALA A 152 2.29 7.75 13.36
N LEU A 153 2.28 7.30 12.10
CA LEU A 153 1.09 7.30 11.25
C LEU A 153 -0.01 6.39 11.81
N VAL A 154 0.33 5.17 12.21
CA VAL A 154 -0.62 4.24 12.85
C VAL A 154 -1.20 4.85 14.11
N ALA A 155 -0.38 5.38 15.01
CA ALA A 155 -0.86 6.02 16.25
C ALA A 155 -1.82 7.18 15.96
N ARG A 156 -1.51 7.99 14.95
CA ARG A 156 -2.37 9.10 14.50
C ARG A 156 -3.69 8.60 13.90
N GLU A 157 -3.65 7.54 13.10
CA GLU A 157 -4.82 6.90 12.52
C GLU A 157 -5.74 6.34 13.60
N LEU A 158 -5.21 5.60 14.57
CA LEU A 158 -5.97 5.08 15.70
C LEU A 158 -6.61 6.19 16.54
N LYS A 159 -5.92 7.33 16.72
CA LYS A 159 -6.47 8.50 17.43
C LYS A 159 -7.58 9.21 16.67
N ASN A 160 -7.48 9.27 15.34
CA ASN A 160 -8.40 10.03 14.50
C ASN A 160 -9.60 9.19 14.02
N ASN A 161 -9.44 7.88 13.85
CA ASN A 161 -10.45 6.97 13.32
C ASN A 161 -11.05 6.08 14.43
N GLN A 162 -12.01 6.64 15.17
CA GLN A 162 -12.72 5.94 16.24
C GLN A 162 -13.51 4.70 15.75
N GLY A 163 -13.80 4.60 14.45
CA GLY A 163 -14.47 3.45 13.85
C GLY A 163 -13.64 2.15 13.91
N LEU A 164 -12.33 2.24 14.11
CA LEU A 164 -11.45 1.07 14.29
C LEU A 164 -11.60 0.41 15.67
N ASN A 165 -12.13 1.13 16.66
CA ASN A 165 -12.31 0.65 18.04
C ASN A 165 -11.02 0.15 18.70
N LEU A 166 -9.85 0.78 18.37
CA LEU A 166 -8.51 0.44 18.82
C LEU A 166 -7.89 1.62 19.58
N GLN A 167 -7.22 1.35 20.69
CA GLN A 167 -6.52 2.36 21.50
C GLN A 167 -5.04 2.00 21.64
N ALA A 168 -4.15 2.83 21.13
CA ALA A 168 -2.72 2.64 21.29
C ALA A 168 -2.27 2.85 22.76
N ILE A 169 -1.74 1.80 23.39
CA ILE A 169 -1.25 1.80 24.75
C ILE A 169 0.26 2.11 24.80
N GLY A 170 1.02 1.62 23.83
CA GLY A 170 2.46 1.80 23.78
C GLY A 170 3.08 1.38 22.47
N PHE A 171 4.35 1.73 22.31
CA PHE A 171 5.21 1.29 21.23
C PHE A 171 6.23 0.26 21.69
N ILE A 172 6.65 -0.59 20.77
CA ILE A 172 7.84 -1.44 20.87
C ILE A 172 8.84 -0.99 19.81
N ASP A 173 10.10 -0.78 20.19
CA ASP A 173 11.18 -0.50 19.24
C ASP A 173 12.51 -1.03 19.81
N ASP A 174 13.31 -1.68 18.95
CA ASP A 174 14.59 -2.27 19.36
C ASP A 174 15.69 -1.23 19.54
N SER A 175 15.50 -0.01 19.03
CA SER A 175 16.45 1.08 19.20
C SER A 175 16.52 1.55 20.65
N ARG A 176 17.67 1.39 21.28
CA ARG A 176 17.92 1.84 22.66
C ARG A 176 17.68 3.33 22.86
N TYR A 177 17.86 4.14 21.81
CA TYR A 177 17.65 5.59 21.87
C TYR A 177 16.18 5.99 21.98
N LYS A 178 15.26 5.11 21.53
CA LYS A 178 13.82 5.37 21.56
C LYS A 178 13.15 4.83 22.81
N GLN A 179 13.76 3.86 23.48
CA GLN A 179 13.23 3.27 24.71
C GLN A 179 13.13 4.34 25.79
N ASN A 180 12.04 4.36 26.55
CA ASN A 180 11.67 5.36 27.56
C ASN A 180 11.34 6.77 27.01
N LEU A 181 11.23 6.93 25.69
CA LEU A 181 10.67 8.14 25.07
C LEU A 181 9.18 7.94 24.78
N SER A 182 8.50 9.05 24.49
CA SER A 182 7.10 9.02 24.07
C SER A 182 6.97 9.62 22.66
N LEU A 183 6.13 9.00 21.82
CA LEU A 183 5.78 9.47 20.49
C LEU A 183 4.28 9.76 20.46
N HIS A 184 3.86 11.01 20.21
CA HIS A 184 2.46 11.44 20.31
C HIS A 184 1.78 11.14 21.66
N ASP A 185 2.50 11.34 22.76
CA ASP A 185 2.07 11.05 24.14
C ASP A 185 1.91 9.55 24.45
N ILE A 186 2.34 8.65 23.57
CA ILE A 186 2.31 7.20 23.74
C ILE A 186 3.74 6.72 24.05
N PRO A 187 3.98 6.01 25.18
CA PRO A 187 5.32 5.60 25.58
C PRO A 187 5.90 4.46 24.74
N VAL A 188 7.22 4.41 24.57
CA VAL A 188 7.94 3.23 24.08
C VAL A 188 8.23 2.32 25.25
N LEU A 189 7.49 1.22 25.37
CA LEU A 189 7.47 0.33 26.54
C LEU A 189 8.64 -0.66 26.59
N GLY A 190 9.34 -0.87 25.48
CA GLY A 190 10.47 -1.79 25.43
C GLY A 190 10.85 -2.25 24.03
N ASN A 191 11.62 -3.33 23.98
CA ASN A 191 12.02 -4.00 22.74
C ASN A 191 11.13 -5.22 22.42
N ARG A 192 11.37 -5.87 21.26
CA ARG A 192 10.57 -7.03 20.80
C ARG A 192 10.48 -8.18 21.80
N ARG A 193 11.52 -8.40 22.65
CA ARG A 193 11.52 -9.48 23.65
C ARG A 193 10.57 -9.21 24.82
N ALA A 194 10.20 -7.96 25.05
CA ALA A 194 9.28 -7.58 26.11
C ALA A 194 7.81 -7.75 25.72
N ILE A 195 7.49 -8.02 24.45
CA ILE A 195 6.11 -8.12 23.92
C ILE A 195 5.23 -9.04 24.78
N PRO A 196 5.61 -10.30 25.10
CA PRO A 196 4.73 -11.19 25.87
C PRO A 196 4.38 -10.62 27.25
N HIS A 197 5.36 -10.09 27.96
CA HIS A 197 5.16 -9.48 29.28
C HIS A 197 4.26 -8.21 29.21
N ILE A 198 4.46 -7.38 28.17
CA ILE A 198 3.68 -6.16 27.98
C ILE A 198 2.22 -6.50 27.62
N VAL A 199 2.01 -7.52 26.78
CA VAL A 199 0.67 -7.99 26.42
C VAL A 199 -0.10 -8.44 27.65
N GLU A 200 0.53 -9.22 28.53
CA GLU A 200 -0.07 -9.69 29.77
C GLU A 200 -0.32 -8.54 30.77
N HIS A 201 0.68 -7.67 30.98
CA HIS A 201 0.61 -6.60 31.97
C HIS A 201 -0.42 -5.51 31.63
N TYR A 202 -0.54 -5.14 30.34
CA TYR A 202 -1.47 -4.09 29.88
C TYR A 202 -2.77 -4.64 29.30
N GLY A 203 -2.98 -5.95 29.29
CA GLY A 203 -4.16 -6.57 28.70
C GLY A 203 -4.31 -6.26 27.20
N ILE A 204 -3.21 -6.29 26.44
CA ILE A 204 -3.24 -5.96 25.02
C ILE A 204 -4.04 -7.00 24.24
N GLU A 205 -5.05 -6.54 23.51
CA GLU A 205 -5.89 -7.39 22.65
C GLU A 205 -5.44 -7.41 21.18
N GLU A 206 -4.79 -6.34 20.72
CA GLU A 206 -4.30 -6.25 19.34
C GLU A 206 -2.86 -5.74 19.27
N ILE A 207 -2.07 -6.31 18.35
CA ILE A 207 -0.70 -5.88 18.03
C ILE A 207 -0.69 -5.45 16.57
N ILE A 208 -0.14 -4.26 16.28
CA ILE A 208 0.04 -3.75 14.91
C ILE A 208 1.52 -3.63 14.60
N ILE A 209 2.00 -4.40 13.62
CA ILE A 209 3.37 -4.27 13.12
C ILE A 209 3.42 -3.10 12.14
N ALA A 210 4.11 -2.02 12.50
CA ALA A 210 4.27 -0.79 11.73
C ALA A 210 5.72 -0.61 11.25
N MET A 211 6.24 -1.60 10.52
CA MET A 211 7.61 -1.64 10.01
C MET A 211 7.63 -2.02 8.52
N PRO A 212 7.16 -1.15 7.60
CA PRO A 212 7.04 -1.47 6.18
C PRO A 212 8.39 -1.74 5.49
N SER A 213 9.49 -1.19 5.99
CA SER A 213 10.85 -1.39 5.48
C SER A 213 11.59 -2.59 6.09
N ALA A 214 10.96 -3.30 7.05
CA ALA A 214 11.61 -4.45 7.67
C ALA A 214 11.64 -5.64 6.70
N SER A 215 12.77 -6.38 6.70
CA SER A 215 12.90 -7.62 5.93
C SER A 215 11.93 -8.71 6.42
N GLY A 216 11.56 -9.64 5.54
CA GLY A 216 10.67 -10.75 5.89
C GLY A 216 11.18 -11.59 7.06
N ARG A 217 12.51 -11.69 7.24
CA ARG A 217 13.12 -12.36 8.40
C ARG A 217 12.75 -11.68 9.72
N VAL A 218 12.86 -10.36 9.78
CA VAL A 218 12.50 -9.58 10.98
C VAL A 218 11.02 -9.68 11.28
N ILE A 219 10.18 -9.61 10.24
CA ILE A 219 8.72 -9.77 10.38
C ILE A 219 8.38 -11.16 10.92
N ARG A 220 9.02 -12.23 10.42
CA ARG A 220 8.81 -13.59 10.90
C ARG A 220 9.18 -13.75 12.37
N GLU A 221 10.35 -13.26 12.79
CA GLU A 221 10.78 -13.26 14.19
C GLU A 221 9.76 -12.53 15.11
N LEU A 222 9.24 -11.38 14.66
CA LEU A 222 8.21 -10.64 15.40
C LEU A 222 6.91 -11.43 15.50
N ILE A 223 6.48 -12.06 14.43
CA ILE A 223 5.27 -12.88 14.40
C ILE A 223 5.41 -14.06 15.36
N GLU A 224 6.54 -14.77 15.37
CA GLU A 224 6.80 -15.87 16.30
C GLU A 224 6.70 -15.41 17.77
N ILE A 225 7.26 -14.24 18.11
CA ILE A 225 7.15 -13.66 19.45
C ILE A 225 5.69 -13.31 19.77
N CYS A 226 4.97 -12.65 18.85
CA CYS A 226 3.59 -12.23 19.05
C CYS A 226 2.63 -13.41 19.15
N GLN A 227 2.88 -14.52 18.44
CA GLN A 227 2.07 -15.75 18.48
C GLN A 227 2.11 -16.46 19.83
N SER A 228 3.13 -16.21 20.67
CA SER A 228 3.12 -16.68 22.05
C SER A 228 2.14 -15.94 22.96
N THR A 229 1.42 -14.93 22.43
CA THR A 229 0.45 -14.10 23.14
C THR A 229 -0.97 -14.30 22.60
N PRO A 230 -2.01 -14.05 23.38
CA PRO A 230 -3.40 -14.15 22.93
C PRO A 230 -3.85 -12.97 22.03
N ALA A 231 -2.99 -11.97 21.81
CA ALA A 231 -3.33 -10.76 21.10
C ALA A 231 -3.47 -11.01 19.58
N LYS A 232 -4.47 -10.41 18.96
CA LYS A 232 -4.68 -10.46 17.51
C LYS A 232 -3.63 -9.64 16.78
N LEU A 233 -3.01 -10.23 15.76
CA LEU A 233 -1.90 -9.63 15.05
C LEU A 233 -2.34 -9.00 13.72
N ARG A 234 -1.94 -7.74 13.50
CA ARG A 234 -2.17 -6.98 12.27
C ARG A 234 -0.88 -6.35 11.76
N ILE A 235 -0.87 -5.97 10.50
CA ILE A 235 0.24 -5.25 9.87
C ILE A 235 -0.24 -3.97 9.22
N PHE A 236 0.58 -2.93 9.31
CA PHE A 236 0.39 -1.68 8.59
C PHE A 236 1.11 -1.75 7.25
N GLN A 237 0.35 -1.66 6.18
CA GLN A 237 0.87 -1.58 4.81
C GLN A 237 1.04 -0.10 4.45
N GLY A 238 2.26 0.41 4.59
CA GLY A 238 2.64 1.72 4.06
C GLY A 238 2.74 1.61 2.54
N THR A 239 2.00 2.42 1.80
CA THR A 239 2.33 2.71 0.40
C THR A 239 3.58 3.57 0.38
N GLY A 240 4.46 3.41 -0.64
CA GLY A 240 5.72 4.17 -0.74
C GLY A 240 5.54 5.69 -0.74
N ASP A 241 4.32 6.17 -0.90
CA ASP A 241 3.93 7.56 -0.75
C ASP A 241 3.27 7.76 0.62
N LEU A 242 4.03 8.31 1.57
CA LEU A 242 3.59 8.62 2.95
C LEU A 242 2.37 9.56 3.03
N LEU A 243 1.92 10.10 1.89
CA LEU A 243 0.81 11.04 1.76
C LEU A 243 -0.45 10.42 1.13
N SER A 244 -0.40 9.17 0.67
CA SER A 244 -1.58 8.52 0.09
C SER A 244 -2.58 8.14 1.18
N ARG A 245 -3.86 8.45 0.94
CA ARG A 245 -4.99 8.14 1.85
C ARG A 245 -5.30 6.64 2.03
N ASP A 246 -4.53 5.75 1.38
CA ASP A 246 -4.78 4.30 1.32
C ASP A 246 -3.90 3.46 2.25
N SER A 247 -3.39 4.05 3.35
CA SER A 247 -2.70 3.29 4.38
C SER A 247 -3.70 2.36 5.10
N LYS A 248 -3.61 1.06 4.86
CA LYS A 248 -4.55 0.08 5.44
C LYS A 248 -3.89 -0.75 6.54
N ILE A 249 -4.50 -0.75 7.73
CA ILE A 249 -4.23 -1.74 8.78
C ILE A 249 -5.02 -2.99 8.41
N ARG A 250 -4.34 -4.09 8.10
CA ARG A 250 -4.96 -5.37 7.73
C ARG A 250 -4.42 -6.54 8.54
N ASN A 251 -5.06 -7.68 8.46
CA ASN A 251 -4.52 -8.91 9.01
C ASN A 251 -3.21 -9.27 8.30
N ILE A 252 -2.30 -9.93 9.01
CA ILE A 252 -1.06 -10.43 8.41
C ILE A 252 -1.40 -11.53 7.41
N GLU A 253 -0.77 -11.45 6.27
CA GLU A 253 -0.84 -12.47 5.22
C GLU A 253 0.51 -13.17 5.08
N LEU A 254 0.50 -14.31 4.41
CA LEU A 254 1.71 -15.11 4.21
C LEU A 254 2.78 -14.37 3.41
N GLU A 255 2.35 -13.49 2.50
CA GLU A 255 3.20 -12.61 1.71
C GLU A 255 4.09 -11.74 2.59
N ASP A 256 3.61 -11.35 3.77
CA ASP A 256 4.38 -10.55 4.73
C ASP A 256 5.53 -11.34 5.37
N LEU A 257 5.35 -12.66 5.55
CA LEU A 257 6.41 -13.56 6.05
C LEU A 257 7.52 -13.81 5.04
N LEU A 258 7.18 -13.71 3.76
CA LEU A 258 8.09 -13.99 2.64
C LEU A 258 8.60 -12.70 1.99
N ARG A 259 8.35 -11.54 2.61
CA ARG A 259 8.80 -10.22 2.11
C ARG A 259 10.30 -10.21 1.84
N ARG A 260 10.61 -9.72 0.66
CA ARG A 260 11.96 -9.39 0.21
C ARG A 260 12.11 -7.86 0.12
N GLU A 261 13.32 -7.38 -0.02
CA GLU A 261 13.54 -5.96 -0.30
C GLU A 261 12.82 -5.53 -1.59
N PRO A 262 12.23 -4.33 -1.63
CA PRO A 262 11.61 -3.82 -2.84
C PRO A 262 12.55 -3.86 -4.05
N VAL A 263 12.01 -4.18 -5.22
CA VAL A 263 12.75 -4.16 -6.48
C VAL A 263 13.09 -2.71 -6.84
N LYS A 264 14.31 -2.47 -7.25
CA LYS A 264 14.73 -1.17 -7.80
C LYS A 264 14.59 -1.23 -9.31
N LEU A 265 13.59 -0.56 -9.86
CA LEU A 265 13.32 -0.52 -11.30
C LEU A 265 14.07 0.63 -11.99
N ASN A 266 14.54 0.41 -13.19
CA ASN A 266 15.00 1.46 -14.09
C ASN A 266 13.80 2.06 -14.84
N LEU A 267 13.10 3.00 -14.18
CA LEU A 267 11.88 3.60 -14.72
C LEU A 267 12.08 4.29 -16.07
N GLU A 268 13.28 4.82 -16.36
CA GLU A 268 13.59 5.49 -17.63
C GLU A 268 13.63 4.49 -18.79
N GLU A 269 14.30 3.37 -18.62
CA GLU A 269 14.37 2.31 -19.63
C GLU A 269 13.01 1.67 -19.88
N ILE A 270 12.25 1.38 -18.81
CA ILE A 270 10.89 0.85 -18.93
C ILE A 270 9.98 1.84 -19.67
N ALA A 271 10.03 3.12 -19.30
CA ALA A 271 9.23 4.14 -19.97
C ALA A 271 9.60 4.26 -21.46
N ALA A 272 10.85 4.12 -21.82
CA ALA A 272 11.32 4.23 -23.21
C ALA A 272 10.67 3.20 -24.14
N TYR A 273 10.38 1.97 -23.66
CA TYR A 273 9.80 0.94 -24.53
C TYR A 273 8.29 0.73 -24.35
N LEU A 274 7.65 1.29 -23.30
CA LEU A 274 6.21 1.15 -23.04
C LEU A 274 5.39 2.42 -23.30
N THR A 275 5.95 3.61 -22.97
CA THR A 275 5.21 4.88 -23.09
C THR A 275 4.85 5.18 -24.55
N GLY A 276 3.57 5.45 -24.80
CA GLY A 276 3.07 5.76 -26.14
C GLY A 276 3.01 4.57 -27.11
N LYS A 277 3.35 3.35 -26.65
CA LYS A 277 3.30 2.12 -27.46
C LYS A 277 1.93 1.45 -27.35
N THR A 278 1.58 0.64 -28.36
CA THR A 278 0.49 -0.33 -28.26
C THR A 278 1.05 -1.62 -27.67
N VAL A 279 0.55 -2.01 -26.51
CA VAL A 279 1.00 -3.20 -25.78
C VAL A 279 -0.09 -4.26 -25.78
N LEU A 280 0.25 -5.50 -26.11
CA LEU A 280 -0.68 -6.65 -26.03
C LEU A 280 -0.25 -7.58 -24.90
N VAL A 281 -1.21 -7.93 -24.03
CA VAL A 281 -1.03 -8.94 -22.98
C VAL A 281 -1.95 -10.10 -23.25
N SER A 282 -1.39 -11.28 -23.56
CA SER A 282 -2.17 -12.51 -23.69
C SER A 282 -2.22 -13.27 -22.36
N GLY A 283 -3.36 -13.91 -22.07
CA GLY A 283 -3.63 -14.45 -20.74
C GLY A 283 -3.88 -13.33 -19.71
N ALA A 284 -4.45 -12.21 -20.16
CA ALA A 284 -4.67 -11.00 -19.39
C ALA A 284 -5.55 -11.20 -18.16
N GLY A 285 -6.48 -12.15 -18.19
CA GLY A 285 -7.32 -12.51 -17.05
C GLY A 285 -6.64 -13.43 -16.01
N GLY A 286 -5.42 -13.94 -16.31
CA GLY A 286 -4.63 -14.75 -15.38
C GLY A 286 -3.95 -13.92 -14.30
N SER A 287 -3.38 -14.60 -13.26
CA SER A 287 -2.74 -13.91 -12.13
C SER A 287 -1.54 -13.04 -12.55
N ILE A 288 -0.70 -13.51 -13.48
CA ILE A 288 0.43 -12.73 -14.00
C ILE A 288 -0.04 -11.70 -15.03
N GLY A 289 -0.92 -12.12 -15.97
CA GLY A 289 -1.41 -11.24 -17.02
C GLY A 289 -2.17 -10.02 -16.50
N SER A 290 -3.03 -10.20 -15.49
CA SER A 290 -3.78 -9.08 -14.89
C SER A 290 -2.85 -8.08 -14.19
N GLU A 291 -1.81 -8.56 -13.50
CA GLU A 291 -0.85 -7.69 -12.87
C GLU A 291 0.06 -6.98 -13.89
N LEU A 292 0.45 -7.67 -14.98
CA LEU A 292 1.11 -7.02 -16.12
C LEU A 292 0.28 -5.86 -16.65
N CYS A 293 -1.03 -6.07 -16.86
CA CYS A 293 -1.94 -5.03 -17.34
C CYS A 293 -1.95 -3.82 -16.40
N ARG A 294 -2.06 -4.02 -15.07
CA ARG A 294 -2.05 -2.94 -14.07
C ARG A 294 -0.75 -2.13 -14.12
N GLN A 295 0.38 -2.83 -14.10
CA GLN A 295 1.68 -2.15 -14.07
C GLN A 295 2.02 -1.46 -15.40
N ILE A 296 1.69 -2.07 -16.54
CA ILE A 296 1.89 -1.44 -17.85
C ILE A 296 1.08 -0.15 -17.97
N CYS A 297 -0.16 -0.10 -17.45
CA CYS A 297 -0.96 1.11 -17.45
C CYS A 297 -0.28 2.28 -16.73
N SER A 298 0.51 2.04 -15.68
CA SER A 298 1.23 3.10 -14.97
C SER A 298 2.31 3.80 -15.81
N PHE A 299 2.73 3.19 -16.94
CA PHE A 299 3.69 3.76 -17.90
C PHE A 299 3.04 4.49 -19.08
N ASN A 300 1.72 4.76 -19.04
CA ASN A 300 0.98 5.50 -20.06
C ASN A 300 1.18 4.97 -21.49
N PRO A 301 0.85 3.70 -21.78
CA PRO A 301 0.86 3.18 -23.13
C PRO A 301 -0.19 3.92 -23.99
N ARG A 302 0.00 3.98 -25.33
CA ARG A 302 -0.99 4.54 -26.25
C ARG A 302 -2.30 3.73 -26.23
N SER A 303 -2.17 2.41 -26.15
CA SER A 303 -3.29 1.48 -25.96
C SER A 303 -2.80 0.18 -25.34
N LEU A 304 -3.65 -0.44 -24.53
CA LEU A 304 -3.44 -1.77 -23.97
C LEU A 304 -4.46 -2.74 -24.54
N VAL A 305 -3.99 -3.76 -25.25
CA VAL A 305 -4.81 -4.85 -25.79
C VAL A 305 -4.77 -6.01 -24.80
N ILE A 306 -5.91 -6.30 -24.17
CA ILE A 306 -6.05 -7.40 -23.22
C ILE A 306 -6.70 -8.59 -23.91
N LEU A 307 -5.99 -9.73 -24.00
CA LEU A 307 -6.43 -10.92 -24.71
C LEU A 307 -6.52 -12.12 -23.74
N ASP A 308 -7.67 -12.74 -23.66
CA ASP A 308 -7.87 -13.99 -22.91
C ASP A 308 -8.97 -14.84 -23.57
N TYR A 309 -8.97 -16.16 -23.32
CA TYR A 309 -10.05 -17.05 -23.76
C TYR A 309 -11.19 -17.13 -22.75
N SER A 310 -10.95 -16.73 -21.49
CA SER A 310 -11.91 -16.75 -20.39
C SER A 310 -12.68 -15.43 -20.33
N GLU A 311 -13.94 -15.45 -20.75
CA GLU A 311 -14.83 -14.28 -20.71
C GLU A 311 -14.88 -13.62 -19.35
N ASN A 312 -15.19 -14.39 -18.29
CA ASN A 312 -15.34 -13.82 -16.94
C ASN A 312 -14.08 -13.15 -16.43
N ASN A 313 -12.92 -13.81 -16.58
CA ASN A 313 -11.66 -13.23 -16.13
C ASN A 313 -11.28 -11.97 -16.93
N LEU A 314 -11.62 -11.96 -18.22
CA LEU A 314 -11.35 -10.82 -19.09
C LEU A 314 -12.27 -9.64 -18.77
N PHE A 315 -13.54 -9.92 -18.47
CA PHE A 315 -14.52 -8.92 -18.05
C PHE A 315 -14.12 -8.24 -16.72
N ASP A 316 -13.68 -9.04 -15.74
CA ASP A 316 -13.24 -8.52 -14.45
C ASP A 316 -12.07 -7.53 -14.60
N ILE A 317 -11.03 -7.92 -15.34
CA ILE A 317 -9.85 -7.06 -15.53
C ILE A 317 -10.16 -5.84 -16.42
N ASP A 318 -11.03 -5.96 -17.41
CA ASP A 318 -11.45 -4.84 -18.25
C ASP A 318 -12.13 -3.74 -17.43
N ASN A 319 -13.09 -4.12 -16.56
CA ASN A 319 -13.78 -3.18 -15.68
C ASN A 319 -12.81 -2.50 -14.71
N GLU A 320 -11.94 -3.27 -14.07
CA GLU A 320 -10.96 -2.75 -13.13
C GLU A 320 -10.03 -1.71 -13.78
N LEU A 321 -9.51 -2.04 -14.96
CA LEU A 321 -8.57 -1.15 -15.66
C LEU A 321 -9.24 0.13 -16.17
N ARG A 322 -10.48 0.06 -16.67
CA ARG A 322 -11.22 1.25 -17.10
C ARG A 322 -11.58 2.18 -15.96
N GLU A 323 -11.87 1.63 -14.78
CA GLU A 323 -12.12 2.42 -13.58
C GLU A 323 -10.83 3.09 -13.06
N ALA A 324 -9.72 2.33 -13.02
CA ALA A 324 -8.45 2.82 -12.48
C ALA A 324 -7.68 3.75 -13.43
N TYR A 325 -7.82 3.56 -14.75
CA TYR A 325 -7.07 4.27 -15.79
C TYR A 325 -7.98 4.78 -16.92
N PRO A 326 -8.86 5.74 -16.65
CA PRO A 326 -9.89 6.20 -17.61
C PRO A 326 -9.30 6.86 -18.87
N ASP A 327 -8.07 7.35 -18.82
CA ASP A 327 -7.40 8.04 -19.93
C ASP A 327 -6.67 7.06 -20.87
N ILE A 328 -6.53 5.79 -20.49
CA ILE A 328 -5.85 4.78 -21.33
C ILE A 328 -6.86 4.05 -22.20
N ARG A 329 -6.55 3.96 -23.49
CA ARG A 329 -7.35 3.17 -24.43
C ARG A 329 -7.14 1.67 -24.19
N ILE A 330 -8.16 0.99 -23.65
CA ILE A 330 -8.16 -0.45 -23.42
C ILE A 330 -8.98 -1.13 -24.50
N GLU A 331 -8.37 -2.09 -25.20
CA GLU A 331 -8.98 -2.91 -26.24
C GLU A 331 -9.11 -4.35 -25.74
N THR A 332 -10.33 -4.82 -25.61
CA THR A 332 -10.65 -6.15 -25.05
C THR A 332 -10.86 -7.16 -26.16
N GLU A 333 -10.06 -8.23 -26.17
CA GLU A 333 -10.06 -9.27 -27.19
C GLU A 333 -10.34 -10.65 -26.57
N LEU A 334 -11.57 -11.12 -26.72
CA LEU A 334 -11.93 -12.50 -26.39
C LEU A 334 -11.42 -13.41 -27.50
N ALA A 335 -10.32 -14.13 -27.24
CA ALA A 335 -9.66 -14.98 -28.21
C ALA A 335 -8.87 -16.11 -27.55
N ASP A 336 -8.86 -17.27 -28.20
CA ASP A 336 -8.00 -18.41 -27.85
C ASP A 336 -6.70 -18.32 -28.68
N ILE A 337 -5.54 -18.45 -28.03
CA ILE A 337 -4.25 -18.43 -28.73
C ILE A 337 -4.06 -19.58 -29.71
N LYS A 338 -4.90 -20.61 -29.64
CA LYS A 338 -4.94 -21.72 -30.61
C LYS A 338 -5.64 -21.32 -31.91
N ASP A 339 -6.49 -20.30 -31.91
CA ASP A 339 -7.22 -19.79 -33.07
C ASP A 339 -6.38 -18.80 -33.88
N ARG A 340 -5.57 -19.32 -34.80
CA ARG A 340 -4.67 -18.54 -35.64
C ARG A 340 -5.39 -17.48 -36.52
N PRO A 341 -6.53 -17.75 -37.19
CA PRO A 341 -7.30 -16.74 -37.90
C PRO A 341 -7.75 -15.59 -37.03
N ARG A 342 -8.20 -15.86 -35.79
CA ARG A 342 -8.63 -14.84 -34.84
C ARG A 342 -7.46 -13.98 -34.38
N LEU A 343 -6.32 -14.59 -34.07
CA LEU A 343 -5.09 -13.86 -33.72
C LEU A 343 -4.65 -12.94 -34.87
N GLN A 344 -4.71 -13.40 -36.12
CA GLN A 344 -4.38 -12.55 -37.27
C GLN A 344 -5.30 -11.33 -37.37
N GLN A 345 -6.58 -11.43 -37.06
CA GLN A 345 -7.50 -10.29 -37.02
C GLN A 345 -7.12 -9.32 -35.91
N VAL A 346 -6.80 -9.82 -34.70
CA VAL A 346 -6.37 -9.00 -33.58
C VAL A 346 -5.10 -8.23 -33.93
N PHE A 347 -4.05 -8.91 -34.37
CA PHE A 347 -2.77 -8.28 -34.69
C PHE A 347 -2.86 -7.31 -35.88
N SER A 348 -3.65 -7.61 -36.92
CA SER A 348 -3.82 -6.69 -38.05
C SER A 348 -4.50 -5.38 -37.66
N ARG A 349 -5.41 -5.42 -36.68
CA ARG A 349 -6.14 -4.25 -36.19
C ARG A 349 -5.35 -3.44 -35.18
N SER A 350 -4.75 -4.10 -34.19
CA SER A 350 -4.08 -3.44 -33.07
C SER A 350 -2.61 -3.10 -33.34
N GLN A 351 -1.93 -3.86 -34.21
CA GLN A 351 -0.49 -3.73 -34.52
C GLN A 351 0.36 -3.48 -33.28
N PRO A 352 0.40 -4.44 -32.34
CA PRO A 352 1.10 -4.24 -31.06
C PRO A 352 2.60 -4.16 -31.27
N GLN A 353 3.20 -3.15 -30.67
CA GLN A 353 4.66 -2.93 -30.68
C GLN A 353 5.35 -3.76 -29.60
N VAL A 354 4.67 -4.04 -28.50
CA VAL A 354 5.17 -4.88 -27.41
C VAL A 354 4.15 -5.95 -27.08
N VAL A 355 4.58 -7.19 -26.92
CA VAL A 355 3.73 -8.33 -26.57
C VAL A 355 4.28 -9.03 -25.33
N PHE A 356 3.42 -9.16 -24.32
CA PHE A 356 3.66 -10.03 -23.17
C PHE A 356 2.79 -11.27 -23.28
N HIS A 357 3.42 -12.44 -23.42
CA HIS A 357 2.71 -13.70 -23.58
C HIS A 357 2.66 -14.49 -22.28
N ALA A 358 1.55 -14.32 -21.50
CA ALA A 358 1.31 -14.99 -20.23
C ALA A 358 0.26 -16.12 -20.31
N ALA A 359 -0.30 -16.38 -21.49
CA ALA A 359 -1.30 -17.44 -21.70
C ALA A 359 -0.61 -18.82 -21.73
N ALA A 360 -0.82 -19.63 -20.68
CA ALA A 360 -0.30 -21.00 -20.63
C ALA A 360 -1.11 -21.88 -19.66
N HIS A 361 -1.17 -23.17 -19.93
CA HIS A 361 -1.60 -24.17 -18.94
C HIS A 361 -0.43 -24.50 -18.01
N LYS A 362 -0.59 -24.25 -16.70
CA LYS A 362 0.51 -24.33 -15.71
C LYS A 362 0.42 -25.46 -14.69
N HIS A 363 -0.74 -26.11 -14.56
CA HIS A 363 -0.95 -27.11 -13.52
C HIS A 363 -0.37 -28.46 -13.94
N VAL A 364 0.76 -28.85 -13.34
CA VAL A 364 1.48 -30.11 -13.64
C VAL A 364 0.54 -31.32 -13.59
N PRO A 365 -0.23 -31.60 -12.51
CA PRO A 365 -1.07 -32.80 -12.46
C PRO A 365 -2.18 -32.85 -13.52
N MET A 366 -2.65 -31.67 -13.99
CA MET A 366 -3.65 -31.62 -15.06
C MET A 366 -3.01 -31.89 -16.42
N MET A 367 -1.82 -31.37 -16.66
CA MET A 367 -1.12 -31.57 -17.93
C MET A 367 -0.55 -32.98 -18.08
N GLU A 368 -0.20 -33.65 -16.99
CA GLU A 368 0.11 -35.09 -17.01
C GLU A 368 -1.10 -35.95 -17.46
N LYS A 369 -2.31 -35.56 -17.07
CA LYS A 369 -3.56 -36.22 -17.50
C LYS A 369 -4.00 -35.85 -18.91
N HIS A 370 -3.64 -34.66 -19.38
CA HIS A 370 -4.08 -34.08 -20.66
C HIS A 370 -2.90 -33.56 -21.49
N PRO A 371 -1.92 -34.39 -21.87
CA PRO A 371 -0.71 -33.96 -22.56
C PRO A 371 -0.98 -33.29 -23.91
N ALA A 372 -1.97 -33.74 -24.65
CA ALA A 372 -2.34 -33.13 -25.92
C ALA A 372 -2.79 -31.68 -25.77
N GLU A 373 -3.51 -31.34 -24.70
CA GLU A 373 -3.93 -29.97 -24.45
C GLU A 373 -2.74 -29.08 -24.01
N ALA A 374 -1.77 -29.64 -23.27
CA ALA A 374 -0.53 -28.95 -22.97
C ALA A 374 0.25 -28.57 -24.24
N VAL A 375 0.38 -29.51 -25.18
CA VAL A 375 1.04 -29.28 -26.49
C VAL A 375 0.29 -28.22 -27.31
N LYS A 376 -1.02 -28.38 -27.48
CA LYS A 376 -1.83 -27.44 -28.25
C LYS A 376 -1.77 -26.02 -27.71
N ASN A 377 -1.86 -25.86 -26.39
CA ASN A 377 -1.90 -24.54 -25.78
C ASN A 377 -0.49 -23.94 -25.64
N ASN A 378 0.43 -24.68 -24.98
CA ASN A 378 1.72 -24.11 -24.61
C ASN A 378 2.74 -24.07 -25.75
N ILE A 379 2.62 -24.97 -26.74
CA ILE A 379 3.52 -24.99 -27.90
C ILE A 379 2.85 -24.35 -29.11
N LEU A 380 1.74 -24.92 -29.61
CA LEU A 380 1.10 -24.40 -30.83
C LEU A 380 0.48 -23.02 -30.62
N GLY A 381 -0.13 -22.77 -29.45
CA GLY A 381 -0.63 -21.44 -29.08
C GLY A 381 0.48 -20.40 -29.01
N THR A 382 1.61 -20.73 -28.35
CA THR A 382 2.79 -19.83 -28.30
C THR A 382 3.35 -19.58 -29.70
N ARG A 383 3.46 -20.62 -30.52
CA ARG A 383 3.88 -20.50 -31.93
C ARG A 383 2.97 -19.54 -32.71
N ASN A 384 1.66 -19.71 -32.62
CA ASN A 384 0.70 -18.86 -33.33
C ASN A 384 0.87 -17.37 -32.98
N ILE A 385 0.95 -17.05 -31.68
CA ILE A 385 1.05 -15.65 -31.25
C ILE A 385 2.43 -15.06 -31.59
N ALA A 386 3.50 -15.83 -31.48
CA ALA A 386 4.86 -15.40 -31.81
C ALA A 386 5.02 -15.15 -33.32
N GLU A 387 4.48 -16.05 -34.19
CA GLU A 387 4.47 -15.85 -35.65
C GLU A 387 3.61 -14.63 -36.06
N MET A 388 2.52 -14.32 -35.32
CA MET A 388 1.76 -13.09 -35.57
C MET A 388 2.56 -11.85 -35.15
N ALA A 389 3.26 -11.89 -34.02
CA ALA A 389 4.14 -10.82 -33.59
C ALA A 389 5.21 -10.49 -34.64
N ASP A 390 5.91 -11.49 -35.13
CA ASP A 390 6.89 -11.36 -36.22
C ASP A 390 6.26 -10.80 -37.50
N LYS A 391 5.17 -11.42 -37.97
CA LYS A 391 4.46 -11.03 -39.21
C LYS A 391 3.99 -9.57 -39.19
N PHE A 392 3.56 -9.04 -38.05
CA PHE A 392 3.01 -7.69 -37.92
C PHE A 392 4.02 -6.67 -37.37
N GLY A 393 5.30 -7.04 -37.27
CA GLY A 393 6.39 -6.12 -36.93
C GLY A 393 6.40 -5.66 -35.48
N THR A 394 6.04 -6.55 -34.55
CA THR A 394 6.22 -6.31 -33.11
C THR A 394 7.70 -6.04 -32.80
N GLU A 395 7.99 -5.02 -32.01
CA GLU A 395 9.36 -4.68 -31.64
C GLU A 395 9.90 -5.66 -30.58
N THR A 396 9.12 -5.92 -29.52
CA THR A 396 9.53 -6.75 -28.38
C THR A 396 8.47 -7.79 -28.04
N PHE A 397 8.88 -9.05 -27.88
CA PHE A 397 8.02 -10.17 -27.46
C PHE A 397 8.60 -10.86 -26.25
N ILE A 398 7.86 -10.86 -25.12
CA ILE A 398 8.28 -11.47 -23.87
C ILE A 398 7.40 -12.67 -23.54
N LEU A 399 8.02 -13.87 -23.53
CA LEU A 399 7.37 -15.11 -23.09
C LEU A 399 7.52 -15.29 -21.58
N ILE A 400 6.41 -15.42 -20.87
CA ILE A 400 6.42 -15.84 -19.47
C ILE A 400 6.74 -17.33 -19.39
N SER A 401 7.88 -17.68 -18.79
CA SER A 401 8.34 -19.06 -18.59
C SER A 401 8.38 -19.45 -17.11
N THR A 402 9.04 -20.55 -16.76
CA THR A 402 9.02 -21.13 -15.43
C THR A 402 10.32 -21.90 -15.13
N ASP A 403 10.67 -22.03 -13.85
CA ASP A 403 11.71 -22.94 -13.33
C ASP A 403 11.51 -24.39 -13.79
N LYS A 404 10.27 -24.82 -14.02
CA LYS A 404 9.92 -26.18 -14.46
C LYS A 404 10.31 -26.50 -15.91
N ALA A 405 10.70 -25.47 -16.69
CA ALA A 405 11.30 -25.64 -18.02
C ALA A 405 12.78 -26.09 -17.96
N VAL A 406 13.40 -26.01 -16.79
CA VAL A 406 14.77 -26.47 -16.54
C VAL A 406 14.77 -27.96 -16.22
N ASN A 407 15.54 -28.77 -16.94
CA ASN A 407 15.58 -30.22 -16.78
C ASN A 407 14.16 -30.84 -16.57
N PRO A 408 13.22 -30.66 -17.51
CA PRO A 408 11.81 -30.91 -17.28
C PRO A 408 11.52 -32.38 -17.00
N THR A 409 10.80 -32.66 -15.92
CA THR A 409 10.32 -34.02 -15.53
C THR A 409 8.82 -34.18 -15.73
N SER A 410 8.14 -33.10 -16.23
CA SER A 410 6.71 -33.08 -16.47
C SER A 410 6.39 -32.64 -17.88
N VAL A 411 5.21 -33.05 -18.38
CA VAL A 411 4.68 -32.62 -19.67
C VAL A 411 4.57 -31.10 -19.73
N MET A 412 4.07 -30.46 -18.68
CA MET A 412 3.98 -28.99 -18.60
C MET A 412 5.35 -28.34 -18.74
N GLY A 413 6.34 -28.78 -17.96
CA GLY A 413 7.71 -28.27 -18.06
C GLY A 413 8.32 -28.46 -19.44
N ALA A 414 8.18 -29.66 -20.03
CA ALA A 414 8.64 -29.94 -21.39
C ALA A 414 8.01 -29.02 -22.44
N THR A 415 6.70 -28.76 -22.35
CA THR A 415 6.02 -27.85 -23.30
C THR A 415 6.50 -26.41 -23.15
N LYS A 416 6.81 -25.95 -21.95
CA LYS A 416 7.40 -24.62 -21.71
C LYS A 416 8.83 -24.52 -22.24
N ARG A 417 9.63 -25.58 -22.07
CA ARG A 417 10.98 -25.64 -22.64
C ARG A 417 10.96 -25.56 -24.16
N ILE A 418 10.05 -26.31 -24.81
CA ILE A 418 9.88 -26.25 -26.27
C ILE A 418 9.43 -24.84 -26.72
N ALA A 419 8.55 -24.18 -25.95
CA ALA A 419 8.14 -22.81 -26.24
C ALA A 419 9.33 -21.81 -26.16
N GLU A 420 10.25 -21.96 -25.18
CA GLU A 420 11.47 -21.18 -25.13
C GLU A 420 12.36 -21.39 -26.35
N MET A 421 12.57 -22.66 -26.75
CA MET A 421 13.36 -23.00 -27.93
C MET A 421 12.74 -22.42 -29.21
N LEU A 422 11.41 -22.46 -29.33
CA LEU A 422 10.68 -21.93 -30.48
C LEU A 422 10.87 -20.41 -30.65
N ILE A 423 10.77 -19.63 -29.57
CA ILE A 423 10.98 -18.18 -29.68
C ILE A 423 12.44 -17.83 -29.93
N GLN A 424 13.39 -18.60 -29.40
CA GLN A 424 14.80 -18.46 -29.71
C GLN A 424 15.12 -18.73 -31.19
N ASP A 425 14.45 -19.73 -31.79
CA ASP A 425 14.60 -20.05 -33.21
C ASP A 425 13.99 -18.93 -34.08
N LEU A 426 12.80 -18.45 -33.76
CA LEU A 426 12.19 -17.31 -34.44
C LEU A 426 13.05 -16.06 -34.38
N ASN A 427 13.68 -15.80 -33.25
CA ASN A 427 14.56 -14.62 -33.07
C ASN A 427 15.73 -14.57 -34.07
N GLN A 428 16.23 -15.73 -34.56
CA GLN A 428 17.37 -15.75 -35.47
C GLN A 428 17.11 -15.08 -36.82
N ASN A 429 15.84 -15.08 -37.25
CA ASN A 429 15.45 -14.62 -38.58
C ASN A 429 14.40 -13.50 -38.56
N SER A 430 14.10 -12.95 -37.38
CA SER A 430 13.09 -11.92 -37.15
C SER A 430 13.69 -10.58 -36.78
N SER A 431 12.97 -9.51 -37.12
CA SER A 431 13.26 -8.16 -36.60
C SER A 431 12.65 -7.93 -35.20
N THR A 432 11.77 -8.83 -34.74
CA THR A 432 11.22 -8.81 -33.38
C THR A 432 12.24 -9.35 -32.39
N SER A 433 12.51 -8.62 -31.31
CA SER A 433 13.31 -9.11 -30.19
C SER A 433 12.49 -10.05 -29.31
N PHE A 434 12.73 -11.36 -29.44
CA PHE A 434 12.09 -12.39 -28.64
C PHE A 434 12.92 -12.73 -27.41
N ALA A 435 12.30 -12.70 -26.21
CA ALA A 435 12.93 -13.17 -24.99
C ALA A 435 11.95 -13.98 -24.14
N ALA A 436 12.50 -14.83 -23.25
CA ALA A 436 11.73 -15.54 -22.23
C ALA A 436 12.17 -15.11 -20.84
N VAL A 437 11.26 -15.14 -19.87
CA VAL A 437 11.56 -14.87 -18.47
C VAL A 437 11.11 -16.05 -17.61
N ARG A 438 12.07 -16.71 -16.97
CA ARG A 438 11.87 -17.83 -16.05
C ARG A 438 11.79 -17.32 -14.61
N PHE A 439 10.81 -17.78 -13.88
CA PHE A 439 10.70 -17.62 -12.43
C PHE A 439 9.98 -18.82 -11.81
N GLY A 440 10.08 -18.95 -10.49
CA GLY A 440 9.48 -20.03 -9.71
C GLY A 440 8.01 -19.77 -9.40
N ASN A 441 7.55 -20.22 -8.21
CA ASN A 441 6.17 -20.03 -7.83
C ASN A 441 5.90 -18.57 -7.40
N VAL A 442 4.69 -18.08 -7.71
CA VAL A 442 4.22 -16.80 -7.21
C VAL A 442 3.13 -17.01 -6.16
N LEU A 443 3.19 -16.18 -5.10
CA LEU A 443 2.27 -16.24 -3.97
C LEU A 443 0.85 -15.86 -4.39
N GLY A 444 -0.16 -16.51 -3.81
CA GLY A 444 -1.56 -16.16 -4.02
C GLY A 444 -2.10 -16.41 -5.44
N SER A 445 -1.32 -17.00 -6.36
CA SER A 445 -1.81 -17.30 -7.71
C SER A 445 -2.96 -18.33 -7.68
N ARG A 446 -3.94 -18.17 -8.59
CA ARG A 446 -5.13 -19.05 -8.67
C ARG A 446 -4.72 -20.53 -8.78
N GLY A 447 -5.32 -21.38 -7.93
CA GLY A 447 -5.05 -22.82 -7.88
C GLY A 447 -3.69 -23.22 -7.32
N SER A 448 -2.94 -22.30 -6.72
CA SER A 448 -1.67 -22.60 -6.04
C SER A 448 -1.87 -23.22 -4.65
N VAL A 449 -0.75 -23.56 -4.00
CA VAL A 449 -0.72 -24.22 -2.69
C VAL A 449 -1.38 -23.36 -1.60
N ILE A 450 -1.18 -22.05 -1.59
CA ILE A 450 -1.69 -21.15 -0.56
C ILE A 450 -3.23 -21.07 -0.51
N PRO A 451 -3.96 -20.79 -1.60
CA PRO A 451 -5.42 -20.86 -1.61
C PRO A 451 -5.97 -22.24 -1.22
N THR A 452 -5.23 -23.29 -1.57
CA THR A 452 -5.61 -24.67 -1.19
C THR A 452 -5.50 -24.87 0.31
N PHE A 453 -4.38 -24.44 0.93
CA PHE A 453 -4.18 -24.54 2.37
C PHE A 453 -5.18 -23.69 3.14
N LYS A 454 -5.43 -22.42 2.73
CA LYS A 454 -6.45 -21.54 3.34
C LYS A 454 -7.80 -22.24 3.40
N ARG A 455 -8.28 -22.77 2.27
CA ARG A 455 -9.55 -23.50 2.20
C ARG A 455 -9.56 -24.77 3.09
N GLN A 456 -8.44 -25.51 3.16
CA GLN A 456 -8.34 -26.69 4.03
C GLN A 456 -8.38 -26.31 5.51
N ILE A 457 -7.72 -25.23 5.91
CA ILE A 457 -7.75 -24.69 7.27
C ILE A 457 -9.16 -24.24 7.66
N GLU A 458 -9.83 -23.47 6.79
CA GLU A 458 -11.21 -23.01 6.98
C GLU A 458 -12.20 -24.17 7.15
N ASN A 459 -11.93 -25.31 6.50
CA ASN A 459 -12.74 -26.54 6.63
C ASN A 459 -12.32 -27.44 7.81
N GLY A 460 -11.43 -26.99 8.71
CA GLY A 460 -10.98 -27.77 9.86
C GLY A 460 -9.88 -28.80 9.56
N GLY A 461 -9.24 -28.74 8.39
CA GLY A 461 -8.12 -29.60 8.00
C GLY A 461 -8.54 -30.96 7.39
N PRO A 462 -7.60 -31.90 7.22
CA PRO A 462 -6.15 -31.69 7.35
C PRO A 462 -5.58 -30.83 6.22
N VAL A 463 -4.45 -30.15 6.48
CA VAL A 463 -3.64 -29.53 5.44
C VAL A 463 -2.80 -30.59 4.75
N THR A 464 -2.87 -30.68 3.42
CA THR A 464 -2.21 -31.75 2.65
C THR A 464 -0.94 -31.24 1.99
N VAL A 465 0.20 -31.84 2.32
CA VAL A 465 1.52 -31.58 1.73
C VAL A 465 1.99 -32.84 0.98
N THR A 466 2.61 -32.68 -0.17
CA THR A 466 3.02 -33.82 -1.00
C THR A 466 4.22 -34.55 -0.42
N HIS A 467 5.20 -33.87 0.18
CA HIS A 467 6.36 -34.48 0.81
C HIS A 467 6.93 -33.57 1.90
N PRO A 468 7.42 -34.10 3.05
CA PRO A 468 7.95 -33.27 4.14
C PRO A 468 9.13 -32.39 3.74
N ASP A 469 9.99 -32.83 2.84
CA ASP A 469 11.18 -32.10 2.40
C ASP A 469 10.97 -31.33 1.11
N MET A 470 9.74 -31.25 0.60
CA MET A 470 9.46 -30.47 -0.62
C MET A 470 9.74 -28.99 -0.41
N THR A 471 10.56 -28.42 -1.27
CA THR A 471 10.84 -26.99 -1.30
C THR A 471 10.38 -26.35 -2.60
N ARG A 472 10.03 -25.05 -2.53
CA ARG A 472 9.72 -24.22 -3.69
C ARG A 472 10.29 -22.83 -3.49
N TYR A 473 10.64 -22.20 -4.59
CA TYR A 473 10.92 -20.78 -4.60
C TYR A 473 9.62 -19.99 -4.63
N PHE A 474 9.57 -18.88 -3.90
CA PHE A 474 8.41 -18.00 -3.89
C PHE A 474 8.78 -16.54 -4.11
N MET A 475 7.92 -15.84 -4.83
CA MET A 475 7.98 -14.42 -5.07
C MET A 475 6.56 -13.85 -5.05
N THR A 476 6.38 -12.57 -4.76
CA THR A 476 5.07 -11.95 -4.91
C THR A 476 4.74 -11.73 -6.39
N ILE A 477 3.45 -11.70 -6.74
CA ILE A 477 3.04 -11.44 -8.14
C ILE A 477 3.50 -10.06 -8.61
N PRO A 478 3.33 -8.95 -7.82
CA PRO A 478 3.84 -7.65 -8.22
C PRO A 478 5.35 -7.62 -8.45
N GLU A 479 6.15 -8.27 -7.58
CA GLU A 479 7.61 -8.35 -7.73
C GLU A 479 7.99 -9.09 -9.01
N ALA A 480 7.38 -10.25 -9.28
CA ALA A 480 7.64 -11.02 -10.49
C ALA A 480 7.35 -10.21 -11.76
N VAL A 481 6.22 -9.49 -11.77
CA VAL A 481 5.82 -8.66 -12.91
C VAL A 481 6.74 -7.46 -13.10
N GLN A 482 7.16 -6.80 -12.03
CA GLN A 482 8.15 -5.73 -12.09
C GLN A 482 9.44 -6.19 -12.78
N LEU A 483 9.97 -7.34 -12.36
CA LEU A 483 11.19 -7.91 -12.96
C LEU A 483 10.98 -8.40 -14.40
N VAL A 484 9.79 -8.88 -14.75
CA VAL A 484 9.45 -9.24 -16.14
C VAL A 484 9.43 -8.00 -17.04
N ILE A 485 8.86 -6.90 -16.57
CA ILE A 485 8.83 -5.64 -17.32
C ILE A 485 10.25 -5.09 -17.47
N GLU A 486 11.08 -5.14 -16.43
CA GLU A 486 12.48 -4.74 -16.47
C GLU A 486 13.30 -5.61 -17.46
N ALA A 487 13.10 -6.93 -17.44
CA ALA A 487 13.73 -7.83 -18.42
C ALA A 487 13.34 -7.49 -19.86
N GLY A 488 12.10 -7.04 -20.09
CA GLY A 488 11.64 -6.55 -21.38
C GLY A 488 12.37 -5.31 -21.87
N ALA A 489 12.74 -4.40 -20.96
CA ALA A 489 13.55 -3.21 -21.29
C ALA A 489 14.99 -3.57 -21.67
N MET A 490 15.55 -4.64 -21.10
CA MET A 490 16.94 -5.07 -21.30
C MET A 490 17.15 -6.01 -22.50
N THR A 491 16.06 -6.52 -23.13
CA THR A 491 16.20 -7.52 -24.18
C THR A 491 16.81 -6.95 -25.47
N SER A 492 17.74 -7.68 -26.03
CA SER A 492 18.28 -7.47 -27.40
C SER A 492 17.84 -8.56 -28.37
N GLY A 493 17.19 -9.63 -27.83
CA GLY A 493 16.63 -10.75 -28.56
C GLY A 493 17.41 -12.05 -28.39
N GLY A 494 16.67 -13.15 -28.10
CA GLY A 494 17.20 -14.51 -27.92
C GLY A 494 17.51 -14.88 -26.48
N GLU A 495 17.43 -13.94 -25.53
CA GLU A 495 17.75 -14.20 -24.12
C GLU A 495 16.68 -15.05 -23.43
N ILE A 496 17.14 -15.87 -22.48
CA ILE A 496 16.33 -16.45 -21.44
C ILE A 496 16.75 -15.80 -20.14
N PHE A 497 15.96 -14.85 -19.68
CA PHE A 497 16.15 -14.23 -18.38
C PHE A 497 15.68 -15.16 -17.27
N VAL A 498 16.36 -15.13 -16.13
CA VAL A 498 16.03 -15.89 -14.93
C VAL A 498 15.99 -14.95 -13.74
N LEU A 499 14.85 -14.90 -13.08
CA LEU A 499 14.68 -14.02 -11.92
C LEU A 499 15.31 -14.65 -10.68
N ASP A 500 15.96 -13.80 -9.85
CA ASP A 500 16.45 -14.20 -8.54
C ASP A 500 15.26 -14.53 -7.62
N MET A 501 15.08 -15.80 -7.33
CA MET A 501 14.01 -16.30 -6.47
C MET A 501 14.36 -16.31 -4.98
N GLY A 502 15.59 -15.96 -4.60
CA GLY A 502 16.09 -16.03 -3.23
C GLY A 502 16.17 -17.47 -2.71
N GLU A 503 15.97 -17.64 -1.41
CA GLU A 503 16.06 -18.93 -0.75
C GLU A 503 14.80 -19.78 -0.97
N PRO A 504 14.94 -21.10 -1.17
CA PRO A 504 13.81 -22.00 -1.29
C PRO A 504 13.12 -22.19 0.07
N VAL A 505 11.79 -22.24 0.06
CA VAL A 505 10.95 -22.39 1.25
C VAL A 505 10.38 -23.82 1.32
N LYS A 506 10.46 -24.47 2.49
CA LYS A 506 9.81 -25.75 2.72
C LYS A 506 8.29 -25.58 2.74
N ILE A 507 7.58 -26.39 1.97
CA ILE A 507 6.11 -26.35 1.89
C ILE A 507 5.47 -26.73 3.24
N THR A 508 6.13 -27.59 4.02
CA THR A 508 5.68 -27.95 5.38
C THR A 508 5.74 -26.76 6.33
N ASP A 509 6.79 -25.93 6.27
CA ASP A 509 6.91 -24.74 7.11
C ASP A 509 5.87 -23.69 6.69
N LEU A 510 5.66 -23.52 5.39
CA LEU A 510 4.59 -22.69 4.84
C LEU A 510 3.20 -23.10 5.36
N ALA A 511 2.92 -24.40 5.42
CA ALA A 511 1.68 -24.94 5.97
C ALA A 511 1.53 -24.61 7.46
N ARG A 512 2.59 -24.78 8.26
CA ARG A 512 2.62 -24.43 9.68
C ARG A 512 2.36 -22.94 9.90
N ASP A 513 3.05 -22.10 9.15
CA ASP A 513 2.89 -20.63 9.24
C ASP A 513 1.46 -20.21 8.91
N LEU A 514 0.84 -20.79 7.87
CA LEU A 514 -0.55 -20.51 7.52
C LEU A 514 -1.54 -20.95 8.60
N ILE A 515 -1.36 -22.15 9.18
CA ILE A 515 -2.21 -22.63 10.27
C ILE A 515 -2.15 -21.65 11.44
N ARG A 516 -0.96 -21.20 11.82
CA ARG A 516 -0.74 -20.25 12.91
C ARG A 516 -1.36 -18.88 12.60
N LEU A 517 -1.22 -18.37 11.36
CA LEU A 517 -1.84 -17.11 10.96
C LEU A 517 -3.37 -17.11 11.05
N HIS A 518 -3.99 -18.28 10.97
CA HIS A 518 -5.43 -18.47 11.19
C HIS A 518 -5.80 -18.70 12.66
N GLY A 519 -4.83 -18.62 13.59
CA GLY A 519 -5.08 -18.75 15.03
C GLY A 519 -5.15 -20.20 15.54
N TYR A 520 -4.69 -21.17 14.75
CA TYR A 520 -4.66 -22.57 15.12
C TYR A 520 -3.25 -23.07 15.41
N GLU A 521 -3.11 -24.12 16.22
CA GLU A 521 -1.83 -24.77 16.51
C GLU A 521 -1.60 -25.96 15.56
N PRO A 522 -0.49 -25.95 14.78
CA PRO A 522 -0.16 -27.04 13.86
C PRO A 522 -0.06 -28.38 14.60
N ASP A 523 -0.55 -29.44 13.96
CA ASP A 523 -0.57 -30.83 14.44
C ASP A 523 -1.44 -31.09 15.70
N LYS A 524 -1.92 -30.05 16.36
CA LYS A 524 -2.86 -30.12 17.49
C LYS A 524 -4.29 -29.81 17.05
N ASP A 525 -4.55 -28.62 16.54
CA ASP A 525 -5.86 -28.19 16.05
C ASP A 525 -6.07 -28.60 14.59
N ILE A 526 -5.06 -28.39 13.75
CA ILE A 526 -5.08 -28.72 12.32
C ILE A 526 -3.89 -29.64 12.01
N LYS A 527 -4.19 -30.86 11.58
CA LYS A 527 -3.18 -31.84 11.19
C LYS A 527 -2.57 -31.54 9.83
N ILE A 528 -1.26 -31.81 9.66
CA ILE A 528 -0.59 -31.81 8.37
C ILE A 528 -0.46 -33.25 7.90
N SER A 529 -0.98 -33.57 6.72
CA SER A 529 -0.96 -34.93 6.14
C SER A 529 -0.11 -34.94 4.88
N PHE A 530 0.68 -36.01 4.73
CA PHE A 530 1.54 -36.20 3.56
C PHE A 530 0.88 -37.16 2.55
N THR A 531 0.72 -36.69 1.30
CA THR A 531 -0.03 -37.42 0.25
C THR A 531 0.85 -38.18 -0.73
N GLY A 532 2.16 -38.01 -0.67
CA GLY A 532 3.11 -38.53 -1.67
C GLY A 532 3.32 -37.54 -2.84
N ILE A 533 4.49 -37.67 -3.50
CA ILE A 533 4.86 -36.86 -4.68
C ILE A 533 3.96 -37.26 -5.85
N ARG A 534 3.38 -36.27 -6.54
CA ARG A 534 2.53 -36.52 -7.71
C ARG A 534 3.38 -36.73 -8.97
N PRO A 535 2.84 -37.45 -9.98
CA PRO A 535 3.54 -37.61 -11.26
C PRO A 535 3.98 -36.28 -11.87
N GLY A 536 5.20 -36.20 -12.34
CA GLY A 536 5.79 -35.01 -12.94
C GLY A 536 6.28 -33.94 -11.95
N GLU A 537 6.05 -34.08 -10.63
CA GLU A 537 6.55 -33.13 -9.64
C GLU A 537 7.98 -33.47 -9.20
N LYS A 538 8.83 -32.44 -9.09
CA LYS A 538 10.17 -32.53 -8.47
C LYS A 538 10.09 -32.30 -6.97
N LEU A 539 10.98 -32.90 -6.20
CA LEU A 539 11.16 -32.59 -4.77
C LEU A 539 11.75 -31.17 -4.61
N TYR A 540 12.73 -30.84 -5.45
CA TYR A 540 13.42 -29.53 -5.51
C TYR A 540 13.35 -29.01 -6.93
N GLU A 541 13.05 -27.72 -7.11
CA GLU A 541 13.08 -27.05 -8.41
C GLU A 541 14.44 -26.38 -8.64
N GLU A 542 14.84 -26.28 -9.91
CA GLU A 542 16.11 -25.72 -10.34
C GLU A 542 15.86 -24.47 -11.20
N LEU A 543 16.61 -23.42 -10.97
CA LEU A 543 16.52 -22.19 -11.77
C LEU A 543 17.40 -22.26 -13.04
N PHE A 544 18.48 -23.03 -12.98
CA PHE A 544 19.45 -23.26 -14.05
C PHE A 544 19.75 -24.73 -14.21
N SER A 545 20.03 -25.18 -15.41
CA SER A 545 20.59 -26.51 -15.64
C SER A 545 22.11 -26.50 -15.45
N ALA A 546 22.71 -27.66 -15.20
CA ALA A 546 24.17 -27.80 -15.11
C ALA A 546 24.92 -27.38 -16.40
N ARG A 547 24.20 -27.30 -17.54
CA ARG A 547 24.74 -26.91 -18.87
C ARG A 547 24.49 -25.43 -19.21
N GLU A 548 23.77 -24.71 -18.37
CA GLU A 548 23.50 -23.27 -18.54
C GLU A 548 24.50 -22.48 -17.67
N GLN A 549 25.19 -21.53 -18.27
CA GLN A 549 26.02 -20.58 -17.53
C GLN A 549 25.19 -19.36 -17.19
N MET A 550 25.24 -18.97 -15.94
CA MET A 550 24.57 -17.76 -15.46
C MET A 550 25.43 -16.54 -15.74
N ALA A 551 24.92 -15.60 -16.52
CA ALA A 551 25.53 -14.29 -16.70
C ALA A 551 24.75 -13.22 -15.91
N ALA A 552 25.47 -12.32 -15.25
CA ALA A 552 24.89 -11.15 -14.61
C ALA A 552 24.36 -10.17 -15.65
N THR A 553 23.30 -9.46 -15.32
CA THR A 553 22.80 -8.31 -16.08
C THR A 553 23.13 -7.00 -15.36
N MET A 554 22.65 -5.89 -15.87
CA MET A 554 22.74 -4.60 -15.17
C MET A 554 21.83 -4.54 -13.94
N HIS A 555 20.87 -5.47 -13.81
CA HIS A 555 19.96 -5.54 -12.67
C HIS A 555 20.35 -6.69 -11.73
N ASP A 556 20.52 -6.40 -10.42
CA ASP A 556 21.01 -7.33 -9.40
C ASP A 556 20.17 -8.63 -9.24
N ARG A 557 18.90 -8.61 -9.67
CA ARG A 557 17.96 -9.73 -9.52
C ARG A 557 17.53 -10.39 -10.83
N ILE A 558 18.16 -10.04 -11.94
CA ILE A 558 17.86 -10.62 -13.24
C ILE A 558 19.16 -11.17 -13.81
N TYR A 559 19.15 -12.45 -14.16
CA TYR A 559 20.27 -13.14 -14.78
C TYR A 559 19.90 -13.59 -16.19
N ILE A 560 20.89 -13.83 -17.04
CA ILE A 560 20.72 -14.43 -18.36
C ILE A 560 21.27 -15.86 -18.32
N SER A 561 20.46 -16.80 -18.82
CA SER A 561 20.89 -18.19 -19.06
C SER A 561 21.57 -18.27 -20.44
N ASN A 562 22.88 -18.36 -20.45
CA ASN A 562 23.65 -18.62 -21.66
C ASN A 562 23.79 -20.13 -21.85
N LYS A 563 23.41 -20.65 -23.03
CA LYS A 563 23.79 -22.01 -23.40
C LYS A 563 25.31 -22.05 -23.60
N GLU A 564 26.00 -23.09 -23.08
CA GLU A 564 27.24 -23.52 -23.72
C GLU A 564 26.94 -23.75 -25.20
N GLN A 565 27.69 -23.13 -26.08
CA GLN A 565 27.63 -23.42 -27.51
C GLN A 565 27.88 -24.92 -27.69
N ASP A 566 26.83 -25.71 -27.87
CA ASP A 566 26.98 -27.08 -28.35
C ASP A 566 27.57 -27.02 -29.77
N LEU A 567 28.89 -27.10 -29.80
CA LEU A 567 29.70 -27.42 -30.99
C LEU A 567 29.38 -28.85 -31.43
N TYR A 568 28.20 -29.16 -31.87
CA TYR A 568 27.91 -30.42 -32.59
C TYR A 568 26.51 -30.36 -33.19
N PHE A 569 26.42 -29.82 -34.39
CA PHE A 569 25.64 -30.34 -35.53
C PHE A 569 26.09 -29.65 -36.79
N SER A 570 27.30 -30.01 -37.22
CA SER A 570 27.71 -29.89 -38.62
C SER A 570 27.92 -31.31 -39.13
N SER A 571 26.93 -31.91 -39.72
CA SER A 571 27.06 -32.87 -40.80
C SER A 571 25.66 -33.33 -41.26
#